data_fca8f5cd6c7e9de1a228f9d5773dcbe7
#
_entry.id   fca8f5cd6c7e9de1a228f9d5773dcbe7
#
_cell.length_a   1.000
_cell.length_b   1.000
_cell.length_c   1.000
_cell.angle_alpha   90.00
_cell.angle_beta   90.00
_cell.angle_gamma   90.00
#
_symmetry.space_group_name_H-M   'P 1'
#
loop_
_entity.id
_entity.type
_entity.pdbx_description
1 polymer ?
#
loop_
_entity_poly.entity_id
_entity_poly.type
_entity_poly.pdbx_seq_one_letter_code
_entity_poly.pdbx_strand_id
1 'polypeptide(L)' 'MAKNLKMKAARAAMDMSQQELADRIEVSRQTINAIEKGDYYPTIKLCIAICKTLGKTLDELFWEQEE' A
#
# COMPACT_ATOMS: atom_id res chain seq x y z
N MET A 1 -1.22 -6.87 -13.00
CA MET A 1 -0.83 -7.09 -11.60
C MET A 1 -2.05 -7.36 -10.75
N ALA A 2 -1.94 -8.24 -9.79
CA ALA A 2 -3.06 -8.56 -8.92
C ALA A 2 -3.33 -7.42 -7.95
N LYS A 3 -4.58 -7.31 -7.50
CA LYS A 3 -4.96 -6.33 -6.49
C LYS A 3 -4.16 -6.55 -5.21
N ASN A 4 -3.78 -5.47 -4.56
CA ASN A 4 -3.07 -5.57 -3.29
C ASN A 4 -4.06 -5.48 -2.13
N LEU A 5 -4.70 -6.60 -1.85
CA LEU A 5 -5.68 -6.67 -0.77
C LEU A 5 -5.03 -6.62 0.60
N LYS A 6 -3.78 -7.04 0.70
CA LYS A 6 -3.03 -6.99 1.97
C LYS A 6 -2.81 -5.55 2.41
N MET A 7 -2.44 -4.68 1.47
CA MET A 7 -2.26 -3.27 1.75
C MET A 7 -3.58 -2.62 2.16
N LYS A 8 -4.65 -2.93 1.42
CA LYS A 8 -5.97 -2.41 1.72
C LYS A 8 -6.43 -2.85 3.11
N ALA A 9 -6.22 -4.12 3.45
CA ALA A 9 -6.60 -4.66 4.75
C ALA A 9 -5.79 -4.02 5.89
N ALA A 10 -4.48 -3.83 5.67
CA ALA A 10 -3.63 -3.21 6.68
C ALA A 10 -4.04 -1.76 6.94
N ARG A 11 -4.39 -1.04 5.87
CA ARG A 11 -4.87 0.34 5.99
C ARG A 11 -6.19 0.39 6.75
N ALA A 12 -7.12 -0.49 6.39
CA ALA A 12 -8.43 -0.55 7.04
C ALA A 12 -8.30 -0.94 8.51
N ALA A 13 -7.37 -1.81 8.84
CA ALA A 13 -7.13 -2.22 10.23
C ALA A 13 -6.67 -1.06 11.11
N MET A 14 -6.07 -0.04 10.51
CA MET A 14 -5.67 1.18 11.20
C MET A 14 -6.72 2.29 11.08
N ASP A 15 -7.87 1.96 10.54
CA ASP A 15 -8.97 2.90 10.36
C ASP A 15 -8.53 4.13 9.54
N MET A 16 -7.73 3.88 8.53
CA MET A 16 -7.09 4.92 7.73
C MET A 16 -7.67 4.91 6.32
N SER A 17 -8.08 6.10 5.83
CA SER A 17 -8.57 6.22 4.47
C SER A 17 -7.40 6.25 3.48
N GLN A 18 -7.71 6.05 2.20
CA GLN A 18 -6.70 6.20 1.14
C GLN A 18 -6.07 7.59 1.17
N GLN A 19 -6.90 8.61 1.41
CA GLN A 19 -6.42 9.99 1.45
C GLN A 19 -5.47 10.20 2.62
N GLU A 20 -5.79 9.65 3.78
CA GLU A 20 -4.92 9.77 4.94
C GLU A 20 -3.56 9.13 4.72
N LEU A 21 -3.55 7.94 4.11
CA LEU A 21 -2.29 7.29 3.80
C LEU A 21 -1.50 8.10 2.79
N ALA A 22 -2.17 8.59 1.74
CA ALA A 22 -1.53 9.40 0.72
C ALA A 22 -0.89 10.66 1.31
N ASP A 23 -1.62 11.33 2.22
CA ASP A 23 -1.12 12.53 2.86
C ASP A 23 0.12 12.24 3.70
N ARG A 24 0.14 11.12 4.41
CA ARG A 24 1.26 10.77 5.29
C ARG A 24 2.55 10.49 4.53
N ILE A 25 2.43 9.95 3.32
CA ILE A 25 3.61 9.61 2.52
C ILE A 25 3.80 10.56 1.34
N GLU A 26 3.01 11.63 1.30
CA GLU A 26 3.17 12.74 0.34
C GLU A 26 3.01 12.31 -1.11
N VAL A 27 1.98 11.51 -1.37
CA VAL A 27 1.59 11.15 -2.74
C VAL A 27 0.11 11.45 -2.92
N SER A 28 -0.39 11.32 -4.14
CA SER A 28 -1.82 11.56 -4.39
C SER A 28 -2.64 10.35 -3.98
N ARG A 29 -3.93 10.59 -3.69
CA ARG A 29 -4.85 9.51 -3.39
C ARG A 29 -4.97 8.55 -4.58
N GLN A 30 -4.91 9.08 -5.80
CA GLN A 30 -4.95 8.26 -7.00
C GLN A 30 -3.81 7.25 -7.03
N THR A 31 -2.62 7.63 -6.54
CA THR A 31 -1.48 6.73 -6.47
C THR A 31 -1.78 5.56 -5.54
N ILE A 32 -2.32 5.84 -4.35
CA ILE A 32 -2.68 4.78 -3.40
C ILE A 32 -3.74 3.87 -4.01
N ASN A 33 -4.77 4.45 -4.60
CA ASN A 33 -5.82 3.69 -5.23
C ASN A 33 -5.28 2.78 -6.34
N ALA A 34 -4.39 3.30 -7.18
CA ALA A 34 -3.81 2.53 -8.27
C ALA A 34 -2.96 1.36 -7.76
N ILE A 35 -2.23 1.56 -6.68
CA ILE A 35 -1.44 0.48 -6.06
C ILE A 35 -2.37 -0.61 -5.54
N GLU A 36 -3.43 -0.23 -4.84
CA GLU A 36 -4.36 -1.20 -4.28
C GLU A 36 -5.11 -1.97 -5.36
N LYS A 37 -5.39 -1.32 -6.49
CA LYS A 37 -6.07 -1.98 -7.61
C LYS A 37 -5.16 -2.86 -8.44
N GLY A 38 -3.84 -2.73 -8.27
CA GLY A 38 -2.88 -3.47 -9.05
C GLY A 38 -2.55 -2.82 -10.39
N ASP A 39 -2.87 -1.54 -10.55
CA ASP A 39 -2.63 -0.82 -11.81
C ASP A 39 -1.28 -0.12 -11.83
N TYR A 40 -0.59 -0.07 -10.71
CA TYR A 40 0.67 0.66 -10.59
C TYR A 40 1.62 -0.08 -9.65
N TYR A 41 2.86 -0.30 -10.10
CA TYR A 41 3.93 -0.87 -9.27
C TYR A 41 4.69 0.27 -8.61
N PRO A 42 4.61 0.39 -7.28
CA PRO A 42 5.35 1.44 -6.60
C PRO A 42 6.85 1.17 -6.61
N THR A 43 7.63 2.25 -6.49
CA THR A 43 9.08 2.12 -6.32
C THR A 43 9.34 1.46 -4.96
N ILE A 44 10.56 0.92 -4.79
CA ILE A 44 10.91 0.32 -3.51
C ILE A 44 10.87 1.36 -2.39
N LYS A 45 11.26 2.58 -2.68
CA LYS A 45 11.21 3.67 -1.70
C LYS A 45 9.78 3.93 -1.24
N LEU A 46 8.84 3.94 -2.18
CA LEU A 46 7.43 4.14 -1.86
C LEU A 46 6.87 2.95 -1.08
N CYS A 47 7.25 1.73 -1.44
CA CYS A 47 6.85 0.53 -0.70
C CYS A 47 7.30 0.61 0.75
N ILE A 48 8.53 1.04 0.98
CA ILE A 48 9.07 1.18 2.34
C ILE A 48 8.28 2.21 3.13
N ALA A 49 7.95 3.35 2.51
CA ALA A 49 7.18 4.40 3.18
C ALA A 49 5.80 3.89 3.57
N ILE A 50 5.14 3.14 2.68
CA ILE A 50 3.83 2.55 2.97
C ILE A 50 3.94 1.58 4.13
N CYS A 51 4.93 0.69 4.08
CA CYS A 51 5.11 -0.32 5.12
C CYS A 51 5.36 0.32 6.48
N LYS A 52 6.21 1.33 6.54
CA LYS A 52 6.50 2.03 7.80
C LYS A 52 5.24 2.69 8.37
N THR A 53 4.46 3.32 7.50
CA THR A 53 3.23 4.00 7.93
C THR A 53 2.20 3.02 8.46
N LEU A 54 2.09 1.84 7.83
CA LEU A 54 1.10 0.84 8.21
C LEU A 54 1.64 -0.16 9.24
N GLY A 55 2.90 -0.05 9.63
CA GLY A 55 3.49 -0.94 10.63
C GLY A 55 3.64 -2.38 10.13
N LYS A 56 3.93 -2.54 8.85
CA LYS A 56 4.07 -3.85 8.22
C LYS A 56 5.42 -3.96 7.54
N THR A 57 5.80 -5.17 7.17
CA THR A 57 7.03 -5.42 6.43
C THR A 57 6.74 -5.50 4.94
N LEU A 58 7.79 -5.43 4.13
CA LEU A 58 7.63 -5.52 2.67
C LEU A 58 7.01 -6.85 2.24
N ASP A 59 7.41 -7.94 2.87
CA ASP A 59 6.85 -9.23 2.51
C ASP A 59 5.39 -9.37 2.95
N GLU A 60 4.98 -8.67 3.99
CA GLU A 60 3.58 -8.69 4.41
C GLU A 60 2.65 -7.97 3.43
N LEU A 61 3.14 -6.93 2.78
CA LEU A 61 2.29 -6.10 1.91
C LEU A 61 2.55 -6.30 0.43
N PHE A 62 3.79 -6.54 0.04
CA PHE A 62 4.16 -6.51 -1.38
C PHE A 62 4.74 -7.81 -1.91
N TRP A 63 4.90 -8.81 -1.09
CA TRP A 63 5.41 -10.09 -1.54
C TRP A 63 4.25 -10.96 -1.99
N GLU A 64 4.26 -11.37 -3.25
CA GLU A 64 3.25 -12.27 -3.74
C GLU A 64 3.63 -13.70 -3.40
N GLN A 65 2.64 -14.46 -2.91
CA GLN A 65 2.88 -15.85 -2.64
C GLN A 65 2.53 -16.67 -3.86
N GLU A 66 3.42 -17.57 -4.21
CA GLU A 66 3.19 -18.48 -5.31
C GLU A 66 2.42 -19.69 -4.84
N GLU A 67 1.45 -20.09 -5.65
CA GLU A 67 0.65 -21.29 -5.34
C GLU A 67 1.42 -22.55 -5.64
#